data_fbc1f71d45368f0160ae01673ac436ab
#
_entry.id   fbc1f71d45368f0160ae01673ac436ab
#
_cell.length_a   1.000
_cell.length_b   1.000
_cell.length_c   1.000
_cell.angle_alpha   90.00
_cell.angle_beta   90.00
_cell.angle_gamma   90.00
#
_symmetry.space_group_name_H-M   'P 1'
#
loop_
_entity.id
_entity.type
_entity.pdbx_description
1 polymer ?
#
loop_
_entity_poly.entity_id
_entity_poly.type
_entity_poly.pdbx_seq_one_letter_code
_entity_poly.pdbx_strand_id
1 'polypeptide(L)'
;MVWTDKVRNLKFIFIGVAIIIVATSLFVSHRLVEDLKNEERTRMEVWAAAMRSLTEAEENTDLNLVLTVINGNNSIPVIVTDEENKILSHRNLGIQSRSSQDSLKQLQGRLTEMRQTGKHMKMPLEITSQEDNTTTQSSPEQLHHLNIYYEESLILHRLALFPYVQLAVVSLFLLVALVALLSTKKAEQNRVWVGLTKETAHQLGTPISSLMAWIEVLKETYPNDDLLEDMQTDVQRLERITERFSKIGSQPALVNTSICPIIAQTVSYLQRRISSRITITSHIHQEVELPLSAPLFEWVLEVLCKNSADAMSGAGSIDISGQIKDDRYIIDVTDTGKGIARKNFSSVFKAGYTTKQRGWGLGLSLSKRIIEEYHHGRIYVFQSIVGKGTTFRIELPLTPIGH
;
A
#
# COMPACT_ATOMS: atom_id res chain seq x y z
N MET A 1 -16.04 26.04 -5.79
CA MET A 1 -14.62 26.01 -6.22
C MET A 1 -13.65 26.47 -5.11
N VAL A 2 -13.96 27.48 -4.31
CA VAL A 2 -13.07 28.00 -3.23
C VAL A 2 -12.87 27.06 -2.04
N TRP A 3 -13.81 26.16 -1.75
CA TRP A 3 -13.75 25.25 -0.59
C TRP A 3 -12.83 24.05 -0.80
N THR A 4 -12.74 23.54 -2.02
CA THR A 4 -11.85 22.42 -2.40
C THR A 4 -10.38 22.77 -2.35
N ASP A 5 -10.01 24.03 -2.68
CA ASP A 5 -8.64 24.50 -2.62
C ASP A 5 -8.18 24.73 -1.17
N LYS A 6 -9.05 25.19 -0.27
CA LYS A 6 -8.74 25.31 1.17
C LYS A 6 -8.46 23.95 1.82
N VAL A 7 -9.25 22.94 1.51
CA VAL A 7 -9.06 21.58 2.05
C VAL A 7 -7.78 20.93 1.48
N ARG A 8 -7.44 21.21 0.23
CA ARG A 8 -6.18 20.74 -0.38
C ARG A 8 -4.96 21.37 0.30
N ASN A 9 -4.98 22.67 0.51
CA ASN A 9 -3.88 23.39 1.17
C ASN A 9 -3.72 22.96 2.64
N LEU A 10 -4.82 22.71 3.35
CA LEU A 10 -4.79 22.22 4.72
C LEU A 10 -4.06 20.85 4.82
N LYS A 11 -4.27 19.95 3.86
CA LYS A 11 -3.58 18.65 3.82
C LYS A 11 -2.06 18.78 3.64
N PHE A 12 -1.61 19.70 2.79
CA PHE A 12 -0.18 19.98 2.63
C PHE A 12 0.44 20.61 3.88
N ILE A 13 -0.31 21.46 4.58
CA ILE A 13 0.12 22.04 5.85
C ILE A 13 0.29 20.94 6.91
N PHE A 14 -0.66 20.01 7.05
CA PHE A 14 -0.54 18.88 7.99
C PHE A 14 0.66 17.99 7.69
N ILE A 15 0.91 17.67 6.41
CA ILE A 15 2.09 16.90 6.00
C ILE A 15 3.38 17.68 6.33
N GLY A 16 3.43 18.97 6.04
CA GLY A 16 4.57 19.83 6.35
C GLY A 16 4.86 19.88 7.85
N VAL A 17 3.84 20.07 8.67
CA VAL A 17 3.94 20.06 10.14
C VAL A 17 4.44 18.69 10.65
N ALA A 18 3.91 17.58 10.13
CA ALA A 18 4.34 16.24 10.51
C ALA A 18 5.83 16.02 10.17
N ILE A 19 6.30 16.45 9.00
CA ILE A 19 7.71 16.36 8.60
C ILE A 19 8.60 17.19 9.55
N ILE A 20 8.18 18.40 9.92
CA ILE A 20 8.94 19.26 10.84
C ILE A 20 9.04 18.62 12.23
N ILE A 21 7.94 18.06 12.75
CA ILE A 21 7.93 17.37 14.04
C ILE A 21 8.90 16.17 14.02
N VAL A 22 8.86 15.35 12.96
CA VAL A 22 9.76 14.21 12.82
C VAL A 22 11.21 14.64 12.73
N ALA A 23 11.52 15.62 11.89
CA ALA A 23 12.88 16.13 11.73
C ALA A 23 13.45 16.70 13.05
N THR A 24 12.64 17.49 13.77
CA THR A 24 13.01 18.04 15.07
C THR A 24 13.24 16.95 16.10
N SER A 25 12.35 15.96 16.16
CA SER A 25 12.47 14.84 17.11
C SER A 25 13.70 13.96 16.81
N LEU A 26 14.00 13.69 15.54
CA LEU A 26 15.21 12.96 15.14
C LEU A 26 16.48 13.75 15.50
N PHE A 27 16.48 15.07 15.28
CA PHE A 27 17.61 15.94 15.62
C PHE A 27 17.86 15.94 17.12
N VAL A 28 16.81 16.11 17.93
CA VAL A 28 16.91 16.09 19.41
C VAL A 28 17.38 14.73 19.91
N SER A 29 16.83 13.63 19.36
CA SER A 29 17.23 12.28 19.74
C SER A 29 18.70 12.00 19.40
N HIS A 30 19.17 12.42 18.23
CA HIS A 30 20.58 12.25 17.84
C HIS A 30 21.51 13.02 18.78
N ARG A 31 21.18 14.26 19.11
CA ARG A 31 21.95 15.07 20.04
C ARG A 31 22.02 14.44 21.44
N LEU A 32 20.87 13.95 21.93
CA LEU A 32 20.81 13.29 23.23
C LEU A 32 21.69 12.05 23.31
N VAL A 33 21.75 11.26 22.25
CA VAL A 33 22.63 10.08 22.15
C VAL A 33 24.09 10.49 22.17
N GLU A 34 24.48 11.57 21.47
CA GLU A 34 25.86 12.08 21.48
C GLU A 34 26.28 12.63 22.86
N ASP A 35 25.38 13.40 23.51
CA ASP A 35 25.64 13.94 24.84
C ASP A 35 25.83 12.79 25.85
N LEU A 36 25.00 11.76 25.82
CA LEU A 36 25.15 10.57 26.66
C LEU A 36 26.46 9.79 26.40
N LYS A 37 26.87 9.67 25.13
CA LYS A 37 28.17 9.04 24.80
C LYS A 37 29.33 9.79 25.41
N ASN A 38 29.32 11.10 25.37
CA ASN A 38 30.35 11.94 25.95
C ASN A 38 30.34 11.84 27.50
N GLU A 39 29.18 11.79 28.11
CA GLU A 39 29.04 11.60 29.55
C GLU A 39 29.57 10.23 30.00
N GLU A 40 29.23 9.13 29.29
CA GLU A 40 29.75 7.80 29.58
C GLU A 40 31.28 7.76 29.46
N ARG A 41 31.84 8.40 28.43
CA ARG A 41 33.30 8.50 28.27
C ARG A 41 33.95 9.21 29.44
N THR A 42 33.43 10.36 29.85
CA THR A 42 33.94 11.12 31.00
C THR A 42 33.87 10.30 32.29
N ARG A 43 32.75 9.59 32.50
CA ARG A 43 32.62 8.67 33.65
C ARG A 43 33.64 7.56 33.62
N MET A 44 33.97 7.02 32.45
CA MET A 44 35.01 6.00 32.31
C MET A 44 36.42 6.55 32.57
N GLU A 45 36.72 7.79 32.16
CA GLU A 45 37.97 8.46 32.44
C GLU A 45 38.16 8.67 33.97
N VAL A 46 37.11 9.10 34.67
CA VAL A 46 37.11 9.24 36.14
C VAL A 46 37.26 7.87 36.83
N TRP A 47 36.57 6.84 36.33
CA TRP A 47 36.66 5.48 36.85
C TRP A 47 38.07 4.90 36.65
N ALA A 48 38.70 5.13 35.50
CA ALA A 48 40.07 4.71 35.21
C ALA A 48 41.07 5.41 36.15
N ALA A 49 40.92 6.72 36.39
CA ALA A 49 41.73 7.46 37.31
C ALA A 49 41.61 6.92 38.77
N ALA A 50 40.36 6.60 39.19
CA ALA A 50 40.15 5.98 40.50
C ALA A 50 40.80 4.59 40.60
N MET A 51 40.76 3.78 39.50
CA MET A 51 41.40 2.48 39.47
C MET A 51 42.92 2.59 39.56
N ARG A 52 43.53 3.61 38.91
CA ARG A 52 44.95 3.93 39.06
C ARG A 52 45.30 4.22 40.54
N SER A 53 44.56 5.16 41.16
CA SER A 53 44.79 5.53 42.56
C SER A 53 44.64 4.33 43.50
N LEU A 54 43.78 3.36 43.19
CA LEU A 54 43.65 2.12 43.95
C LEU A 54 44.90 1.23 43.81
N THR A 55 45.48 1.17 42.61
CA THR A 55 46.64 0.31 42.33
C THR A 55 47.98 0.91 42.89
N GLU A 56 48.04 2.24 42.92
CA GLU A 56 49.17 2.99 43.39
C GLU A 56 49.12 3.32 44.95
N ALA A 57 48.07 2.87 45.63
CA ALA A 57 47.78 3.22 47.00
C ALA A 57 48.75 2.56 48.00
N GLU A 58 49.31 3.36 48.89
CA GLU A 58 50.13 2.90 50.05
C GLU A 58 49.20 2.45 51.19
N GLU A 59 49.74 1.69 52.16
CA GLU A 59 49.04 1.05 53.29
C GLU A 59 48.18 2.02 54.14
N ASN A 60 48.48 3.33 54.15
CA ASN A 60 47.77 4.37 54.91
C ASN A 60 46.85 5.29 54.10
N THR A 61 46.55 4.99 52.81
CA THR A 61 45.78 5.85 51.98
C THR A 61 44.26 5.68 52.26
N ASP A 62 43.49 6.78 52.45
CA ASP A 62 42.04 6.71 52.56
C ASP A 62 41.39 6.42 51.19
N LEU A 63 40.99 5.18 51.01
CA LEU A 63 40.41 4.67 49.77
C LEU A 63 38.89 4.80 49.67
N ASN A 64 38.22 5.41 50.68
CA ASN A 64 36.76 5.48 50.71
C ASN A 64 36.17 6.16 49.47
N LEU A 65 36.75 7.27 49.04
CA LEU A 65 36.31 7.98 47.82
C LEU A 65 36.58 7.17 46.57
N VAL A 66 37.77 6.57 46.46
CA VAL A 66 38.17 5.75 45.30
C VAL A 66 37.25 4.55 45.15
N LEU A 67 36.98 3.83 46.24
CA LEU A 67 36.06 2.69 46.23
C LEU A 67 34.61 3.11 45.91
N THR A 68 34.21 4.32 46.36
CA THR A 68 32.88 4.85 46.01
C THR A 68 32.75 5.09 44.52
N VAL A 69 33.76 5.69 43.88
CA VAL A 69 33.78 5.92 42.41
C VAL A 69 33.80 4.59 41.65
N ILE A 70 34.67 3.65 42.04
CA ILE A 70 34.78 2.33 41.40
C ILE A 70 33.44 1.57 41.54
N ASN A 71 32.82 1.59 42.72
CA ASN A 71 31.55 0.93 42.99
C ASN A 71 30.37 1.62 42.34
N GLY A 72 30.48 2.91 42.02
CA GLY A 72 29.46 3.71 41.37
C GLY A 72 29.21 3.33 39.91
N ASN A 73 30.09 2.58 39.26
CA ASN A 73 29.86 2.08 37.92
C ASN A 73 28.90 0.88 37.94
N ASN A 74 27.62 1.13 37.80
CA ASN A 74 26.54 0.10 37.78
C ASN A 74 25.95 -0.17 36.38
N SER A 75 26.42 0.51 35.33
CA SER A 75 25.80 0.46 34.00
C SER A 75 26.76 0.17 32.86
N ILE A 76 28.03 0.58 32.96
CA ILE A 76 29.00 0.44 31.88
C ILE A 76 29.75 -0.88 32.05
N PRO A 77 29.71 -1.81 31.06
CA PRO A 77 30.49 -3.02 31.05
C PRO A 77 31.98 -2.71 30.94
N VAL A 78 32.82 -3.27 31.84
CA VAL A 78 34.25 -3.02 31.86
C VAL A 78 35.03 -4.32 32.11
N ILE A 79 36.14 -4.49 31.40
CA ILE A 79 37.15 -5.53 31.65
C ILE A 79 38.52 -4.83 31.78
N VAL A 80 39.24 -5.14 32.84
CA VAL A 80 40.59 -4.67 33.07
C VAL A 80 41.54 -5.85 32.87
N THR A 81 42.57 -5.64 32.07
CA THR A 81 43.61 -6.66 31.82
C THR A 81 45.02 -6.08 32.05
N ASP A 82 45.95 -6.96 32.32
CA ASP A 82 47.37 -6.63 32.26
C ASP A 82 47.91 -6.58 30.82
N GLU A 83 49.22 -6.40 30.67
CA GLU A 83 49.90 -6.37 29.36
C GLU A 83 49.83 -7.71 28.63
N GLU A 84 49.80 -8.81 29.37
CA GLU A 84 49.67 -10.18 28.83
C GLU A 84 48.22 -10.55 28.48
N ASN A 85 47.26 -9.61 28.64
CA ASN A 85 45.85 -9.80 28.45
C ASN A 85 45.16 -10.76 29.44
N LYS A 86 45.77 -10.98 30.61
CA LYS A 86 45.13 -11.69 31.69
C LYS A 86 44.12 -10.78 32.37
N ILE A 87 42.87 -11.26 32.53
CA ILE A 87 41.79 -10.51 33.14
C ILE A 87 42.03 -10.35 34.63
N LEU A 88 42.20 -9.11 35.10
CA LEU A 88 42.39 -8.75 36.49
C LEU A 88 41.08 -8.45 37.21
N SER A 89 40.16 -7.75 36.51
CA SER A 89 38.87 -7.39 37.06
C SER A 89 37.82 -7.23 35.95
N HIS A 90 36.58 -7.41 36.28
CA HIS A 90 35.48 -7.18 35.37
C HIS A 90 34.23 -6.67 36.10
N ARG A 91 33.36 -5.93 35.40
CA ARG A 91 32.12 -5.41 35.96
C ARG A 91 31.00 -5.25 34.89
N ASN A 92 29.77 -5.42 35.32
CA ASN A 92 28.56 -5.21 34.52
C ASN A 92 28.45 -6.03 33.21
N LEU A 93 29.13 -7.18 33.12
CA LEU A 93 29.11 -8.02 31.92
C LEU A 93 27.86 -8.91 31.79
N GLY A 94 26.99 -8.94 32.81
CA GLY A 94 25.79 -9.78 32.80
C GLY A 94 26.07 -11.29 32.75
N ILE A 95 27.29 -11.73 33.12
CA ILE A 95 27.66 -13.14 33.04
C ILE A 95 27.01 -13.88 34.20
N GLN A 96 26.06 -14.74 33.88
CA GLN A 96 25.42 -15.67 34.80
C GLN A 96 25.85 -17.09 34.44
N SER A 97 26.82 -17.65 35.08
CA SER A 97 27.26 -19.01 34.83
C SER A 97 27.27 -19.84 36.11
N ARG A 98 26.86 -21.10 35.98
CA ARG A 98 26.84 -22.07 37.09
C ARG A 98 28.16 -22.78 37.29
N SER A 99 29.16 -22.57 36.38
CA SER A 99 30.49 -23.19 36.44
C SER A 99 31.59 -22.15 36.24
N SER A 100 32.68 -22.26 37.04
CA SER A 100 33.83 -21.36 36.90
C SER A 100 34.51 -21.44 35.53
N GLN A 101 34.52 -22.60 34.87
CA GLN A 101 35.11 -22.77 33.54
C GLN A 101 34.30 -22.10 32.46
N ASP A 102 32.94 -22.17 32.52
CA ASP A 102 32.06 -21.50 31.60
C ASP A 102 32.13 -19.98 31.76
N SER A 103 32.25 -19.49 33.00
CA SER A 103 32.47 -18.06 33.27
C SER A 103 33.71 -17.51 32.61
N LEU A 104 34.84 -18.22 32.73
CA LEU A 104 36.11 -17.83 32.12
C LEU A 104 36.03 -17.83 30.59
N LYS A 105 35.40 -18.82 30.00
CA LYS A 105 35.21 -18.88 28.55
C LYS A 105 34.34 -17.73 28.03
N GLN A 106 33.24 -17.41 28.73
CA GLN A 106 32.40 -16.27 28.43
C GLN A 106 33.15 -14.93 28.58
N LEU A 107 33.93 -14.78 29.63
CA LEU A 107 34.77 -13.59 29.84
C LEU A 107 35.79 -13.39 28.71
N GLN A 108 36.47 -14.44 28.28
CA GLN A 108 37.43 -14.39 27.18
C GLN A 108 36.74 -14.06 25.85
N GLY A 109 35.52 -14.60 25.59
CA GLY A 109 34.71 -14.25 24.44
C GLY A 109 34.33 -12.77 24.43
N ARG A 110 33.83 -12.25 25.56
CA ARG A 110 33.48 -10.82 25.71
C ARG A 110 34.71 -9.90 25.59
N LEU A 111 35.85 -10.30 26.12
CA LEU A 111 37.08 -9.54 25.93
C LEU A 111 37.47 -9.44 24.45
N THR A 112 37.32 -10.54 23.70
CA THR A 112 37.60 -10.55 22.25
C THR A 112 36.66 -9.62 21.49
N GLU A 113 35.38 -9.60 21.82
CA GLU A 113 34.36 -8.68 21.23
C GLU A 113 34.72 -7.21 21.57
N MET A 114 34.99 -6.90 22.84
CA MET A 114 35.37 -5.56 23.30
C MET A 114 36.63 -5.04 22.61
N ARG A 115 37.60 -5.90 22.34
CA ARG A 115 38.81 -5.55 21.58
C ARG A 115 38.52 -5.17 20.15
N GLN A 116 37.54 -5.81 19.51
CA GLN A 116 37.14 -5.49 18.16
C GLN A 116 36.41 -4.16 18.07
N THR A 117 35.68 -3.73 19.09
CA THR A 117 34.98 -2.44 19.12
C THR A 117 35.92 -1.23 19.23
N GLY A 118 37.18 -1.45 19.57
CA GLY A 118 38.22 -0.42 19.64
C GLY A 118 38.10 0.57 20.80
N LYS A 119 37.14 0.40 21.71
CA LYS A 119 36.99 1.25 22.91
C LYS A 119 37.86 0.72 24.04
N HIS A 120 39.07 1.19 24.08
CA HIS A 120 40.02 0.85 25.15
C HIS A 120 40.75 2.08 25.61
N MET A 121 41.18 2.05 26.87
CA MET A 121 42.00 3.06 27.50
C MET A 121 43.23 2.38 28.09
N LYS A 122 44.45 2.87 27.75
CA LYS A 122 45.68 2.40 28.33
C LYS A 122 46.04 3.28 29.54
N MET A 123 46.32 2.66 30.64
CA MET A 123 46.65 3.32 31.88
C MET A 123 48.07 2.94 32.29
N PRO A 124 49.03 3.87 32.29
CA PRO A 124 50.39 3.59 32.82
C PRO A 124 50.31 3.43 34.33
N LEU A 125 51.02 2.44 34.84
CA LEU A 125 51.26 2.20 36.28
C LEU A 125 52.70 2.54 36.57
N GLU A 126 52.91 3.45 37.54
CA GLU A 126 54.20 3.67 38.13
C GLU A 126 54.40 2.69 39.33
N ILE A 127 55.10 1.60 39.12
CA ILE A 127 55.45 0.71 40.22
C ILE A 127 56.73 1.26 40.90
N THR A 128 56.57 1.94 42.03
CA THR A 128 57.63 2.32 42.88
C THR A 128 58.16 1.05 43.53
N SER A 129 59.25 0.48 42.98
CA SER A 129 59.95 -0.61 43.64
C SER A 129 60.57 -0.08 44.94
N GLN A 130 60.10 -0.55 46.09
CA GLN A 130 60.80 -0.32 47.32
C GLN A 130 62.20 -0.96 47.18
N GLU A 131 63.24 -0.12 47.04
CA GLU A 131 64.60 -0.52 46.99
C GLU A 131 65.02 -1.11 48.38
N ASP A 132 65.31 -2.39 48.39
CA ASP A 132 66.30 -2.91 49.31
C ASP A 132 67.66 -2.39 48.87
N ASN A 133 68.28 -1.58 49.76
CA ASN A 133 69.56 -0.99 49.56
C ASN A 133 70.65 -2.09 49.34
N THR A 134 71.00 -2.39 48.11
CA THR A 134 72.32 -2.80 47.69
C THR A 134 72.45 -2.91 46.17
N THR A 135 73.43 -2.17 45.64
CA THR A 135 74.04 -2.28 44.31
C THR A 135 73.35 -1.58 43.11
N THR A 136 73.96 -0.48 42.75
CA THR A 136 73.98 0.26 41.52
C THR A 136 73.84 -0.59 40.26
N GLN A 137 72.70 -0.48 39.60
CA GLN A 137 72.57 -0.47 38.14
C GLN A 137 71.17 -0.02 37.81
N SER A 138 71.03 1.16 37.22
CA SER A 138 69.81 1.71 36.65
C SER A 138 69.27 0.83 35.53
N SER A 139 68.32 -0.06 35.86
CA SER A 139 67.47 -0.69 34.87
C SER A 139 66.35 0.29 34.45
N PRO A 140 65.96 0.38 33.17
CA PRO A 140 64.91 1.28 32.74
C PRO A 140 63.65 0.90 33.50
N GLU A 141 62.97 1.90 34.09
CA GLU A 141 61.65 1.79 34.67
C GLU A 141 60.72 1.04 33.66
N GLN A 142 60.32 -0.18 34.02
CA GLN A 142 59.32 -0.90 33.26
C GLN A 142 58.01 -0.27 33.61
N LEU A 143 57.57 0.62 32.74
CA LEU A 143 56.18 1.16 32.75
C LEU A 143 55.23 0.00 32.48
N HIS A 144 54.60 -0.54 33.52
CA HIS A 144 53.52 -1.50 33.36
C HIS A 144 52.25 -0.75 32.96
N HIS A 145 51.52 -1.30 31.99
CA HIS A 145 50.26 -0.71 31.53
C HIS A 145 49.09 -1.63 31.85
N LEU A 146 48.00 -1.05 32.37
CA LEU A 146 46.70 -1.71 32.42
C LEU A 146 45.88 -1.33 31.18
N ASN A 147 45.24 -2.31 30.56
CA ASN A 147 44.30 -2.09 29.47
C ASN A 147 42.88 -2.18 30.02
N ILE A 148 42.11 -1.09 29.89
CA ILE A 148 40.73 -1.00 30.30
C ILE A 148 39.89 -1.05 29.03
N TYR A 149 39.12 -2.13 28.84
CA TYR A 149 38.17 -2.30 27.76
C TYR A 149 36.76 -2.01 28.29
N TYR A 150 35.99 -1.19 27.57
CA TYR A 150 34.64 -0.88 27.97
C TYR A 150 33.68 -0.83 26.77
N GLU A 151 32.42 -1.11 27.00
CA GLU A 151 31.36 -1.02 26.02
C GLU A 151 30.34 0.07 26.40
N GLU A 152 29.53 0.50 25.44
CA GLU A 152 28.38 1.37 25.69
C GLU A 152 27.41 0.68 26.65
N SER A 153 26.81 1.45 27.56
CA SER A 153 25.78 0.90 28.44
C SER A 153 24.59 0.38 27.64
N LEU A 154 23.85 -0.57 28.21
CA LEU A 154 22.63 -1.11 27.62
C LEU A 154 21.60 -0.02 27.37
N ILE A 155 21.58 1.03 28.19
CA ILE A 155 20.69 2.18 28.07
C ILE A 155 21.01 2.97 26.80
N LEU A 156 22.30 3.26 26.59
CA LEU A 156 22.75 3.99 25.40
C LEU A 156 22.46 3.20 24.10
N HIS A 157 22.70 1.89 24.13
CA HIS A 157 22.39 1.03 22.99
C HIS A 157 20.89 1.03 22.66
N ARG A 158 20.01 0.96 23.66
CA ARG A 158 18.56 1.06 23.45
C ARG A 158 18.14 2.43 22.94
N LEU A 159 18.76 3.49 23.45
CA LEU A 159 18.46 4.86 23.01
C LEU A 159 18.90 5.11 21.58
N ALA A 160 20.01 4.53 21.14
CA ALA A 160 20.48 4.60 19.76
C ALA A 160 19.53 3.93 18.75
N LEU A 161 18.72 2.95 19.19
CA LEU A 161 17.68 2.33 18.35
C LEU A 161 16.39 3.15 18.26
N PHE A 162 16.15 4.08 19.21
CA PHE A 162 14.90 4.85 19.28
C PHE A 162 14.57 5.63 18.02
N PRO A 163 15.49 6.33 17.32
CA PRO A 163 15.22 7.02 16.06
C PRO A 163 14.67 6.09 14.97
N TYR A 164 15.17 4.86 14.88
CA TYR A 164 14.72 3.89 13.88
C TYR A 164 13.31 3.39 14.17
N VAL A 165 13.00 3.12 15.44
CA VAL A 165 11.64 2.76 15.87
C VAL A 165 10.67 3.90 15.59
N GLN A 166 11.05 5.13 15.89
CA GLN A 166 10.24 6.32 15.61
C GLN A 166 9.98 6.49 14.11
N LEU A 167 11.00 6.33 13.25
CA LEU A 167 10.86 6.36 11.80
C LEU A 167 9.90 5.29 11.29
N ALA A 168 10.00 4.06 11.82
CA ALA A 168 9.10 2.97 11.44
C ALA A 168 7.63 3.28 11.80
N VAL A 169 7.37 3.80 13.00
CA VAL A 169 6.02 4.18 13.46
C VAL A 169 5.44 5.30 12.60
N VAL A 170 6.22 6.34 12.34
CA VAL A 170 5.77 7.47 11.50
C VAL A 170 5.50 7.03 10.06
N SER A 171 6.38 6.20 9.50
CA SER A 171 6.19 5.66 8.14
C SER A 171 4.92 4.82 8.05
N LEU A 172 4.64 3.99 9.04
CA LEU A 172 3.40 3.22 9.13
C LEU A 172 2.17 4.13 9.22
N PHE A 173 2.23 5.17 10.05
CA PHE A 173 1.13 6.14 10.18
C PHE A 173 0.88 6.88 8.86
N LEU A 174 1.93 7.32 8.16
CA LEU A 174 1.80 7.98 6.86
C LEU A 174 1.21 7.06 5.80
N LEU A 175 1.59 5.78 5.81
CA LEU A 175 1.03 4.76 4.91
C LEU A 175 -0.48 4.59 5.14
N VAL A 176 -0.89 4.43 6.40
CA VAL A 176 -2.31 4.31 6.77
C VAL A 176 -3.09 5.57 6.38
N ALA A 177 -2.55 6.74 6.66
CA ALA A 177 -3.17 8.02 6.29
C ALA A 177 -3.31 8.16 4.76
N LEU A 178 -2.30 7.74 3.99
CA LEU A 178 -2.35 7.75 2.52
C LEU A 178 -3.45 6.81 1.99
N VAL A 179 -3.52 5.59 2.50
CA VAL A 179 -4.55 4.61 2.11
C VAL A 179 -5.95 5.14 2.44
N ALA A 180 -6.15 5.71 3.63
CA ALA A 180 -7.42 6.31 4.03
C ALA A 180 -7.82 7.48 3.11
N LEU A 181 -6.87 8.36 2.74
CA LEU A 181 -7.10 9.48 1.82
C LEU A 181 -7.49 9.01 0.41
N LEU A 182 -6.83 7.98 -0.10
CA LEU A 182 -7.13 7.42 -1.42
C LEU A 182 -8.50 6.74 -1.43
N SER A 183 -8.84 6.01 -0.38
CA SER A 183 -10.14 5.35 -0.20
C SER A 183 -11.28 6.39 -0.12
N THR A 184 -11.10 7.44 0.66
CA THR A 184 -12.10 8.52 0.81
C THR A 184 -12.36 9.23 -0.52
N LYS A 185 -11.31 9.53 -1.31
CA LYS A 185 -11.48 10.13 -2.64
C LYS A 185 -12.29 9.26 -3.59
N LYS A 186 -12.03 7.96 -3.60
CA LYS A 186 -12.76 7.00 -4.43
C LYS A 186 -14.24 6.93 -4.03
N ALA A 187 -14.52 6.90 -2.72
CA ALA A 187 -15.89 6.89 -2.21
C ALA A 187 -16.65 8.19 -2.53
N GLU A 188 -16.01 9.35 -2.42
CA GLU A 188 -16.60 10.65 -2.74
C GLU A 188 -16.94 10.75 -4.24
N GLN A 189 -16.02 10.36 -5.12
CA GLN A 189 -16.29 10.32 -6.56
C GLN A 189 -17.45 9.39 -6.91
N ASN A 190 -17.52 8.21 -6.28
CA ASN A 190 -18.63 7.29 -6.49
C ASN A 190 -19.95 7.89 -6.02
N ARG A 191 -19.98 8.57 -4.88
CA ARG A 191 -21.18 9.18 -4.30
C ARG A 191 -21.75 10.30 -5.20
N VAL A 192 -20.89 11.17 -5.71
CA VAL A 192 -21.27 12.24 -6.64
C VAL A 192 -21.83 11.64 -7.94
N TRP A 193 -21.19 10.60 -8.46
CA TRP A 193 -21.64 9.92 -9.68
C TRP A 193 -23.01 9.27 -9.50
N VAL A 194 -23.22 8.55 -8.40
CA VAL A 194 -24.51 7.91 -8.06
C VAL A 194 -25.61 8.96 -7.92
N GLY A 195 -25.34 10.03 -7.17
CA GLY A 195 -26.30 11.13 -6.99
C GLY A 195 -26.69 11.81 -8.30
N LEU A 196 -25.69 12.16 -9.13
CA LEU A 196 -25.92 12.80 -10.42
C LEU A 196 -26.71 11.88 -11.36
N THR A 197 -26.37 10.59 -11.43
CA THR A 197 -27.03 9.63 -12.30
C THR A 197 -28.47 9.42 -11.90
N LYS A 198 -28.76 9.27 -10.61
CA LYS A 198 -30.12 9.11 -10.08
C LYS A 198 -30.97 10.36 -10.33
N GLU A 199 -30.41 11.52 -10.06
CA GLU A 199 -31.11 12.81 -10.26
C GLU A 199 -31.42 13.03 -11.75
N THR A 200 -30.42 12.79 -12.64
CA THR A 200 -30.61 12.92 -14.08
C THR A 200 -31.68 11.95 -14.59
N ALA A 201 -31.69 10.71 -14.11
CA ALA A 201 -32.71 9.75 -14.47
C ALA A 201 -34.13 10.22 -14.05
N HIS A 202 -34.25 10.75 -12.85
CA HIS A 202 -35.51 11.26 -12.32
C HIS A 202 -35.99 12.47 -13.11
N GLN A 203 -35.12 13.43 -13.40
CA GLN A 203 -35.43 14.63 -14.17
C GLN A 203 -35.78 14.33 -15.64
N LEU A 204 -35.19 13.29 -16.22
CA LEU A 204 -35.55 12.84 -17.60
C LEU A 204 -36.81 11.97 -17.64
N GLY A 205 -37.09 11.20 -16.61
CA GLY A 205 -38.27 10.31 -16.55
C GLY A 205 -39.58 11.06 -16.67
N THR A 206 -39.72 12.20 -16.00
CA THR A 206 -40.94 13.03 -16.03
C THR A 206 -41.31 13.50 -17.44
N PRO A 207 -40.43 14.18 -18.22
CA PRO A 207 -40.77 14.59 -19.58
C PRO A 207 -40.98 13.41 -20.53
N ILE A 208 -40.30 12.27 -20.34
CA ILE A 208 -40.46 11.06 -21.14
C ILE A 208 -41.89 10.49 -20.94
N SER A 209 -42.34 10.39 -19.69
CA SER A 209 -43.71 9.93 -19.40
C SER A 209 -44.78 10.87 -20.01
N SER A 210 -44.54 12.17 -20.02
CA SER A 210 -45.43 13.14 -20.67
C SER A 210 -45.43 12.95 -22.18
N LEU A 211 -44.27 12.71 -22.81
CA LEU A 211 -44.18 12.43 -24.23
C LEU A 211 -44.91 11.15 -24.61
N MET A 212 -44.81 10.08 -23.80
CA MET A 212 -45.57 8.84 -24.01
C MET A 212 -47.06 9.09 -23.97
N ALA A 213 -47.56 9.82 -22.97
CA ALA A 213 -48.97 10.17 -22.86
C ALA A 213 -49.47 11.00 -24.08
N TRP A 214 -48.68 11.95 -24.56
CA TRP A 214 -49.05 12.72 -25.77
C TRP A 214 -49.08 11.86 -27.03
N ILE A 215 -48.17 10.90 -27.19
CA ILE A 215 -48.18 9.98 -28.32
C ILE A 215 -49.46 9.12 -28.28
N GLU A 216 -49.91 8.65 -27.11
CA GLU A 216 -51.16 7.92 -26.98
C GLU A 216 -52.38 8.74 -27.43
N VAL A 217 -52.48 10.00 -26.97
CA VAL A 217 -53.54 10.92 -27.38
C VAL A 217 -53.49 11.20 -28.89
N LEU A 218 -52.27 11.39 -29.44
CA LEU A 218 -52.12 11.59 -30.90
C LEU A 218 -52.51 10.36 -31.71
N LYS A 219 -52.22 9.14 -31.23
CA LYS A 219 -52.66 7.89 -31.88
C LYS A 219 -54.17 7.72 -31.92
N GLU A 220 -54.88 8.16 -30.88
CA GLU A 220 -56.34 8.17 -30.88
C GLU A 220 -56.91 9.18 -31.91
N THR A 221 -56.21 10.32 -32.06
CA THR A 221 -56.66 11.39 -32.99
C THR A 221 -56.23 11.11 -34.41
N TYR A 222 -55.08 10.49 -34.65
CA TYR A 222 -54.55 10.22 -36.01
C TYR A 222 -54.05 8.75 -36.10
N PRO A 223 -54.98 7.77 -36.15
CA PRO A 223 -54.69 6.34 -36.04
C PRO A 223 -53.88 5.74 -37.20
N ASN A 224 -53.78 6.43 -38.34
CA ASN A 224 -53.08 5.95 -39.55
C ASN A 224 -51.77 6.73 -39.85
N ASP A 225 -51.22 7.42 -38.89
CA ASP A 225 -49.99 8.18 -39.10
C ASP A 225 -48.74 7.34 -38.66
N ASP A 226 -47.98 6.86 -39.63
CA ASP A 226 -46.79 6.04 -39.44
C ASP A 226 -45.69 6.75 -38.60
N LEU A 227 -45.67 8.09 -38.61
CA LEU A 227 -44.73 8.88 -37.80
C LEU A 227 -44.92 8.67 -36.29
N LEU A 228 -46.14 8.37 -35.85
CA LEU A 228 -46.45 8.12 -34.44
C LEU A 228 -45.83 6.82 -33.92
N GLU A 229 -45.66 5.80 -34.78
CA GLU A 229 -44.94 4.57 -34.43
C GLU A 229 -43.46 4.83 -34.27
N ASP A 230 -42.86 5.63 -35.14
CA ASP A 230 -41.45 6.02 -35.04
C ASP A 230 -41.22 6.87 -33.78
N MET A 231 -42.07 7.85 -33.49
CA MET A 231 -42.01 8.66 -32.26
C MET A 231 -42.14 7.80 -31.01
N GLN A 232 -43.08 6.86 -30.99
CA GLN A 232 -43.26 5.95 -29.85
C GLN A 232 -42.02 5.10 -29.63
N THR A 233 -41.41 4.59 -30.69
CA THR A 233 -40.17 3.79 -30.63
C THR A 233 -38.99 4.59 -30.06
N ASP A 234 -38.87 5.86 -30.46
CA ASP A 234 -37.78 6.73 -29.94
C ASP A 234 -38.02 7.13 -28.48
N VAL A 235 -39.26 7.43 -28.07
CA VAL A 235 -39.57 7.76 -26.68
C VAL A 235 -39.40 6.54 -25.76
N GLN A 236 -39.82 5.35 -26.19
CA GLN A 236 -39.55 4.10 -25.47
C GLN A 236 -38.04 3.80 -25.34
N ARG A 237 -37.26 4.23 -26.32
CA ARG A 237 -35.80 4.13 -26.25
C ARG A 237 -35.24 5.08 -25.18
N LEU A 238 -35.72 6.32 -25.10
CA LEU A 238 -35.34 7.27 -24.06
C LEU A 238 -35.74 6.77 -22.68
N GLU A 239 -36.93 6.20 -22.54
CA GLU A 239 -37.41 5.60 -21.30
C GLU A 239 -36.46 4.49 -20.81
N ARG A 240 -36.10 3.54 -21.68
CA ARG A 240 -35.14 2.48 -21.37
C ARG A 240 -33.75 3.01 -20.96
N ILE A 241 -33.29 4.06 -21.61
CA ILE A 241 -32.01 4.71 -21.21
C ILE A 241 -32.14 5.29 -19.80
N THR A 242 -33.25 6.00 -19.53
CA THR A 242 -33.50 6.62 -18.23
C THR A 242 -33.63 5.60 -17.10
N GLU A 243 -34.35 4.50 -17.36
CA GLU A 243 -34.49 3.38 -16.43
C GLU A 243 -33.11 2.74 -16.09
N ARG A 244 -32.24 2.56 -17.09
CA ARG A 244 -30.87 2.05 -16.91
C ARG A 244 -30.05 3.00 -16.05
N PHE A 245 -30.16 4.32 -16.27
CA PHE A 245 -29.48 5.32 -15.43
C PHE A 245 -30.00 5.32 -13.99
N SER A 246 -31.30 5.13 -13.78
CA SER A 246 -31.90 5.00 -12.44
C SER A 246 -31.36 3.78 -11.68
N LYS A 247 -31.18 2.64 -12.36
CA LYS A 247 -30.64 1.41 -11.76
C LYS A 247 -29.16 1.52 -11.36
N ILE A 248 -28.39 2.42 -11.98
CA ILE A 248 -27.00 2.69 -11.58
C ILE A 248 -26.92 3.42 -10.25
N GLY A 249 -27.92 4.21 -9.90
CA GLY A 249 -27.99 4.96 -8.65
C GLY A 249 -28.42 4.15 -7.43
N SER A 250 -28.87 2.90 -7.60
CA SER A 250 -29.29 1.98 -6.55
C SER A 250 -28.51 0.66 -6.66
N GLN A 251 -28.32 -0.05 -5.55
CA GLN A 251 -27.81 -1.42 -5.63
C GLN A 251 -28.89 -2.31 -6.30
N PRO A 252 -28.63 -2.86 -7.49
CA PRO A 252 -29.58 -3.73 -8.16
C PRO A 252 -29.69 -5.05 -7.41
N ALA A 253 -30.91 -5.58 -7.29
CA ALA A 253 -31.10 -6.93 -6.84
C ALA A 253 -30.51 -7.91 -7.86
N LEU A 254 -29.64 -8.81 -7.42
CA LEU A 254 -29.14 -9.90 -8.22
C LEU A 254 -30.09 -11.09 -8.06
N VAL A 255 -30.53 -11.65 -9.19
CA VAL A 255 -31.40 -12.81 -9.25
C VAL A 255 -30.68 -13.90 -10.03
N ASN A 256 -30.75 -15.16 -9.55
CA ASN A 256 -30.24 -16.27 -10.33
C ASN A 256 -30.97 -16.35 -11.65
N THR A 257 -30.24 -16.10 -12.72
CA THR A 257 -30.79 -15.96 -14.07
C THR A 257 -29.94 -16.75 -15.05
N SER A 258 -30.60 -17.50 -15.94
CA SER A 258 -29.90 -18.19 -17.04
C SER A 258 -29.26 -17.18 -18.00
N ILE A 259 -27.99 -17.38 -18.28
CA ILE A 259 -27.19 -16.44 -19.09
C ILE A 259 -27.45 -16.61 -20.60
N CYS A 260 -27.75 -17.84 -21.05
CA CYS A 260 -27.94 -18.13 -22.47
C CYS A 260 -29.05 -17.31 -23.10
N PRO A 261 -30.29 -17.24 -22.53
CA PRO A 261 -31.37 -16.42 -23.08
C PRO A 261 -31.02 -14.92 -23.15
N ILE A 262 -30.33 -14.41 -22.13
CA ILE A 262 -29.93 -12.99 -22.07
C ILE A 262 -29.01 -12.65 -23.24
N ILE A 263 -27.99 -13.48 -23.48
CA ILE A 263 -27.05 -13.26 -24.57
C ILE A 263 -27.73 -13.42 -25.93
N ALA A 264 -28.53 -14.48 -26.12
CA ALA A 264 -29.26 -14.72 -27.37
C ALA A 264 -30.21 -13.58 -27.73
N GLN A 265 -30.95 -13.07 -26.74
CA GLN A 265 -31.87 -11.94 -26.93
C GLN A 265 -31.07 -10.65 -27.25
N THR A 266 -29.96 -10.41 -26.54
CA THR A 266 -29.11 -9.24 -26.80
C THR A 266 -28.50 -9.29 -28.20
N VAL A 267 -27.99 -10.44 -28.62
CA VAL A 267 -27.43 -10.63 -29.98
C VAL A 267 -28.49 -10.40 -31.05
N SER A 268 -29.68 -11.00 -30.92
CA SER A 268 -30.80 -10.78 -31.85
C SER A 268 -31.22 -9.30 -31.93
N TYR A 269 -31.23 -8.61 -30.81
CA TYR A 269 -31.53 -7.17 -30.77
C TYR A 269 -30.48 -6.34 -31.50
N LEU A 270 -29.18 -6.63 -31.22
CA LEU A 270 -28.05 -5.89 -31.79
C LEU A 270 -27.85 -6.15 -33.26
N GLN A 271 -28.09 -7.37 -33.75
CA GLN A 271 -27.95 -7.71 -35.16
C GLN A 271 -28.87 -6.87 -36.06
N ARG A 272 -30.04 -6.48 -35.56
CA ARG A 272 -30.98 -5.62 -36.27
C ARG A 272 -30.63 -4.12 -36.29
N ARG A 273 -29.69 -3.71 -35.42
CA ARG A 273 -29.32 -2.30 -35.18
C ARG A 273 -27.91 -1.93 -35.59
N ILE A 274 -27.05 -2.90 -35.73
CA ILE A 274 -25.69 -2.73 -36.23
C ILE A 274 -25.70 -2.93 -37.75
N SER A 275 -24.69 -2.38 -38.40
CA SER A 275 -24.54 -2.53 -39.85
C SER A 275 -24.71 -3.98 -40.30
N SER A 276 -25.49 -4.22 -41.37
CA SER A 276 -25.68 -5.56 -41.97
C SER A 276 -24.38 -6.21 -42.43
N ARG A 277 -23.28 -5.45 -42.56
CA ARG A 277 -21.95 -5.94 -42.91
C ARG A 277 -21.14 -6.40 -41.68
N ILE A 278 -21.72 -6.35 -40.49
CA ILE A 278 -21.12 -6.87 -39.25
C ILE A 278 -21.95 -8.08 -38.82
N THR A 279 -21.28 -9.22 -38.71
CA THR A 279 -21.92 -10.45 -38.22
C THR A 279 -21.64 -10.61 -36.72
N ILE A 280 -22.69 -10.90 -35.93
CA ILE A 280 -22.55 -11.22 -34.52
C ILE A 280 -22.85 -12.70 -34.35
N THR A 281 -21.86 -13.48 -33.81
CA THR A 281 -22.02 -14.89 -33.49
C THR A 281 -21.94 -15.11 -31.98
N SER A 282 -22.64 -16.13 -31.49
CA SER A 282 -22.53 -16.53 -30.07
C SER A 282 -22.31 -18.03 -29.95
N HIS A 283 -21.28 -18.41 -29.22
CA HIS A 283 -20.87 -19.79 -28.97
C HIS A 283 -20.96 -20.09 -27.46
N ILE A 284 -22.19 -20.18 -26.95
CA ILE A 284 -22.48 -20.46 -25.55
C ILE A 284 -23.19 -21.81 -25.49
N HIS A 285 -22.44 -22.81 -25.03
CA HIS A 285 -22.91 -24.20 -25.05
C HIS A 285 -23.40 -24.71 -23.68
N GLN A 286 -23.14 -23.98 -22.61
CA GLN A 286 -23.53 -24.38 -21.26
C GLN A 286 -24.56 -23.43 -20.69
N GLU A 287 -25.73 -23.97 -20.34
CA GLU A 287 -26.73 -23.23 -19.59
C GLU A 287 -26.30 -23.14 -18.13
N VAL A 288 -26.11 -21.92 -17.64
CA VAL A 288 -25.66 -21.63 -16.28
C VAL A 288 -26.53 -20.53 -15.71
N GLU A 289 -27.01 -20.73 -14.50
CA GLU A 289 -27.65 -19.67 -13.73
C GLU A 289 -26.60 -18.89 -12.95
N LEU A 290 -26.61 -17.59 -13.11
CA LEU A 290 -25.70 -16.68 -12.42
C LEU A 290 -26.49 -15.62 -11.65
N PRO A 291 -25.99 -15.14 -10.50
CA PRO A 291 -26.57 -14.03 -9.80
C PRO A 291 -26.38 -12.74 -10.60
N LEU A 292 -27.36 -12.36 -11.38
CA LEU A 292 -27.29 -11.24 -12.33
C LEU A 292 -28.44 -10.27 -12.15
N SER A 293 -28.18 -9.01 -12.50
CA SER A 293 -29.20 -8.06 -12.91
C SER A 293 -29.28 -8.08 -14.46
N ALA A 294 -30.22 -8.85 -15.02
CA ALA A 294 -30.32 -9.02 -16.47
C ALA A 294 -30.30 -7.69 -17.26
N PRO A 295 -31.04 -6.63 -16.89
CA PRO A 295 -31.06 -5.38 -17.66
C PRO A 295 -29.68 -4.66 -17.63
N LEU A 296 -28.92 -4.76 -16.54
CA LEU A 296 -27.60 -4.15 -16.47
C LEU A 296 -26.55 -4.98 -17.22
N PHE A 297 -26.68 -6.30 -17.18
CA PHE A 297 -25.78 -7.18 -17.90
C PHE A 297 -26.00 -7.08 -19.43
N GLU A 298 -27.24 -7.05 -19.89
CA GLU A 298 -27.59 -6.74 -21.29
C GLU A 298 -26.95 -5.43 -21.77
N TRP A 299 -26.99 -4.41 -20.92
CA TRP A 299 -26.34 -3.14 -21.24
C TRP A 299 -24.84 -3.24 -21.40
N VAL A 300 -24.17 -4.01 -20.55
CA VAL A 300 -22.71 -4.26 -20.70
C VAL A 300 -22.41 -4.89 -22.05
N LEU A 301 -23.17 -5.92 -22.45
CA LEU A 301 -22.99 -6.56 -23.76
C LEU A 301 -23.25 -5.59 -24.91
N GLU A 302 -24.34 -4.78 -24.81
CA GLU A 302 -24.65 -3.75 -25.79
C GLU A 302 -23.49 -2.74 -25.96
N VAL A 303 -22.92 -2.27 -24.86
CA VAL A 303 -21.78 -1.34 -24.87
C VAL A 303 -20.55 -1.97 -25.52
N LEU A 304 -20.23 -3.23 -25.18
CA LEU A 304 -19.09 -3.93 -25.76
C LEU A 304 -19.27 -4.13 -27.27
N CYS A 305 -20.40 -4.69 -27.69
CA CYS A 305 -20.69 -4.92 -29.11
C CYS A 305 -20.73 -3.62 -29.92
N LYS A 306 -21.32 -2.55 -29.40
CA LYS A 306 -21.33 -1.25 -30.05
C LYS A 306 -19.92 -0.64 -30.17
N ASN A 307 -19.07 -0.81 -29.13
CA ASN A 307 -17.69 -0.37 -29.22
C ASN A 307 -16.91 -1.20 -30.26
N SER A 308 -17.14 -2.49 -30.34
CA SER A 308 -16.58 -3.39 -31.34
C SER A 308 -17.02 -2.99 -32.76
N ALA A 309 -18.31 -2.73 -32.97
CA ALA A 309 -18.82 -2.27 -34.26
C ALA A 309 -18.18 -0.94 -34.69
N ASP A 310 -18.05 0.02 -33.77
CA ASP A 310 -17.41 1.30 -34.04
C ASP A 310 -15.89 1.13 -34.36
N ALA A 311 -15.24 0.11 -33.81
CA ALA A 311 -13.84 -0.18 -34.08
C ALA A 311 -13.58 -0.84 -35.44
N MET A 312 -14.62 -1.42 -36.05
CA MET A 312 -14.55 -2.12 -37.35
C MET A 312 -14.89 -1.22 -38.55
N SER A 313 -15.23 0.05 -38.34
CA SER A 313 -15.55 0.99 -39.43
C SER A 313 -16.62 0.47 -40.39
N GLY A 314 -17.60 -0.31 -39.89
CA GLY A 314 -18.78 -0.73 -40.57
C GLY A 314 -18.76 -2.12 -41.22
N ALA A 315 -17.68 -2.91 -41.16
CA ALA A 315 -17.67 -4.31 -41.64
C ALA A 315 -16.71 -5.15 -40.79
N GLY A 316 -17.13 -6.39 -40.45
CA GLY A 316 -16.35 -7.30 -39.66
C GLY A 316 -17.18 -8.33 -38.90
N SER A 317 -16.61 -8.92 -37.85
CA SER A 317 -17.33 -9.90 -37.02
C SER A 317 -17.12 -9.64 -35.53
N ILE A 318 -18.14 -9.94 -34.75
CA ILE A 318 -18.11 -9.98 -33.28
C ILE A 318 -18.47 -11.40 -32.89
N ASP A 319 -17.61 -12.04 -32.09
CA ASP A 319 -17.85 -13.35 -31.53
C ASP A 319 -17.99 -13.28 -30.01
N ILE A 320 -19.06 -13.89 -29.49
CA ILE A 320 -19.32 -13.95 -28.04
C ILE A 320 -19.23 -15.41 -27.63
N SER A 321 -18.24 -15.76 -26.83
CA SER A 321 -18.06 -17.12 -26.30
C SER A 321 -18.18 -17.15 -24.79
N GLY A 322 -18.70 -18.26 -24.25
CA GLY A 322 -18.88 -18.45 -22.81
C GLY A 322 -18.40 -19.83 -22.36
N GLN A 323 -17.66 -19.87 -21.24
CA GLN A 323 -17.17 -21.12 -20.65
C GLN A 323 -17.00 -21.01 -19.13
N ILE A 324 -17.14 -22.12 -18.44
CA ILE A 324 -16.80 -22.22 -17.01
C ILE A 324 -15.31 -22.51 -16.88
N LYS A 325 -14.64 -21.77 -16.03
CA LYS A 325 -13.25 -21.99 -15.67
C LYS A 325 -12.99 -21.49 -14.23
N ASP A 326 -12.35 -22.33 -13.42
CA ASP A 326 -11.88 -21.97 -12.07
C ASP A 326 -12.96 -21.28 -11.21
N ASP A 327 -14.14 -21.91 -11.09
CA ASP A 327 -15.28 -21.42 -10.29
C ASP A 327 -15.85 -20.06 -10.77
N ARG A 328 -15.58 -19.70 -12.03
CA ARG A 328 -16.11 -18.50 -12.69
C ARG A 328 -16.70 -18.81 -14.04
N TYR A 329 -17.69 -18.05 -14.43
CA TYR A 329 -18.17 -18.02 -15.80
C TYR A 329 -17.43 -16.93 -16.57
N ILE A 330 -16.71 -17.32 -17.61
CA ILE A 330 -15.91 -16.43 -18.46
C ILE A 330 -16.67 -16.18 -19.75
N ILE A 331 -16.84 -14.89 -20.08
CA ILE A 331 -17.44 -14.46 -21.34
C ILE A 331 -16.40 -13.62 -22.08
N ASP A 332 -16.09 -14.02 -23.31
CA ASP A 332 -15.22 -13.29 -24.21
C ASP A 332 -16.05 -12.66 -25.33
N VAL A 333 -15.85 -11.36 -25.51
CA VAL A 333 -16.42 -10.60 -26.65
C VAL A 333 -15.24 -10.18 -27.51
N THR A 334 -15.14 -10.82 -28.69
CA THR A 334 -14.01 -10.67 -29.61
C THR A 334 -14.47 -9.95 -30.88
N ASP A 335 -13.76 -8.91 -31.29
CA ASP A 335 -13.98 -8.16 -32.52
C ASP A 335 -12.78 -8.24 -33.47
N THR A 336 -13.04 -8.00 -34.76
CA THR A 336 -12.02 -7.90 -35.81
C THR A 336 -11.66 -6.45 -36.14
N GLY A 337 -11.78 -5.54 -35.18
CA GLY A 337 -11.59 -4.10 -35.38
C GLY A 337 -10.14 -3.64 -35.34
N LYS A 338 -9.93 -2.32 -35.21
CA LYS A 338 -8.62 -1.67 -35.23
C LYS A 338 -7.69 -2.05 -34.06
N GLY A 339 -8.18 -2.71 -33.02
CA GLY A 339 -7.42 -3.08 -31.84
C GLY A 339 -7.08 -1.92 -30.93
N ILE A 340 -6.49 -2.26 -29.75
CA ILE A 340 -6.12 -1.35 -28.69
C ILE A 340 -4.63 -1.56 -28.38
N ALA A 341 -3.84 -0.49 -28.31
CA ALA A 341 -2.46 -0.57 -27.91
C ALA A 341 -2.34 -0.98 -26.42
N ARG A 342 -1.40 -1.86 -26.08
CA ARG A 342 -1.22 -2.43 -24.72
C ARG A 342 -1.16 -1.39 -23.60
N LYS A 343 -0.53 -0.25 -23.84
CA LYS A 343 -0.47 0.88 -22.89
C LYS A 343 -1.83 1.48 -22.53
N ASN A 344 -2.86 1.25 -23.35
CA ASN A 344 -4.21 1.79 -23.16
C ASN A 344 -5.19 0.79 -22.54
N PHE A 345 -4.82 -0.48 -22.28
CA PHE A 345 -5.73 -1.53 -21.78
C PHE A 345 -6.45 -1.13 -20.49
N SER A 346 -5.76 -0.51 -19.55
CA SER A 346 -6.38 0.00 -18.32
C SER A 346 -7.07 1.35 -18.52
N SER A 347 -6.59 2.16 -19.46
CA SER A 347 -7.07 3.53 -19.67
C SER A 347 -8.42 3.56 -20.38
N VAL A 348 -8.76 2.57 -21.21
CA VAL A 348 -10.05 2.50 -21.91
C VAL A 348 -11.25 2.39 -20.96
N PHE A 349 -11.03 1.95 -19.73
CA PHE A 349 -12.06 1.87 -18.68
C PHE A 349 -12.14 3.13 -17.78
N LYS A 350 -11.30 4.15 -18.02
CA LYS A 350 -11.40 5.40 -17.27
C LYS A 350 -12.56 6.25 -17.80
N ALA A 351 -13.34 6.83 -16.90
CA ALA A 351 -14.41 7.73 -17.27
C ALA A 351 -13.88 8.92 -18.11
N GLY A 352 -14.56 9.23 -19.21
CA GLY A 352 -14.16 10.28 -20.13
C GLY A 352 -13.10 9.87 -21.16
N TYR A 353 -12.56 8.64 -21.12
CA TYR A 353 -11.63 8.17 -22.14
C TYR A 353 -12.37 7.83 -23.43
N THR A 354 -12.09 8.53 -24.50
CA THR A 354 -12.65 8.30 -25.83
C THR A 354 -11.66 8.67 -26.92
N THR A 355 -11.67 7.91 -28.01
CA THR A 355 -10.97 8.22 -29.26
C THR A 355 -11.93 8.70 -30.34
N LYS A 356 -13.24 8.84 -30.00
CA LYS A 356 -14.31 9.23 -30.93
C LYS A 356 -14.55 10.73 -30.86
N GLN A 357 -14.83 11.38 -31.96
CA GLN A 357 -15.23 12.80 -32.01
C GLN A 357 -16.55 13.06 -31.30
N ARG A 358 -17.47 12.08 -31.32
CA ARG A 358 -18.77 12.12 -30.65
C ARG A 358 -18.85 10.95 -29.68
N GLY A 359 -18.92 11.24 -28.40
CA GLY A 359 -19.06 10.24 -27.33
C GLY A 359 -18.45 10.73 -26.03
N TRP A 360 -19.10 10.46 -24.92
CA TRP A 360 -18.72 10.94 -23.59
C TRP A 360 -17.62 10.09 -22.92
N GLY A 361 -17.22 8.96 -23.56
CA GLY A 361 -16.23 8.04 -22.97
C GLY A 361 -16.69 7.35 -21.69
N LEU A 362 -18.01 7.18 -21.52
CA LEU A 362 -18.59 6.64 -20.28
C LEU A 362 -18.96 5.16 -20.38
N GLY A 363 -19.13 4.61 -21.58
CA GLY A 363 -19.66 3.25 -21.78
C GLY A 363 -18.82 2.17 -21.09
N LEU A 364 -17.53 2.08 -21.39
CA LEU A 364 -16.65 1.06 -20.79
C LEU A 364 -16.43 1.28 -19.28
N SER A 365 -16.35 2.52 -18.81
CA SER A 365 -16.22 2.80 -17.37
C SER A 365 -17.47 2.37 -16.61
N LEU A 366 -18.63 2.52 -17.22
CA LEU A 366 -19.89 2.07 -16.67
C LEU A 366 -20.01 0.54 -16.71
N SER A 367 -19.64 -0.09 -17.83
CA SER A 367 -19.56 -1.55 -17.92
C SER A 367 -18.66 -2.14 -16.83
N LYS A 368 -17.50 -1.50 -16.58
CA LYS A 368 -16.61 -1.91 -15.51
C LYS A 368 -17.28 -1.81 -14.14
N ARG A 369 -17.98 -0.73 -13.88
CA ARG A 369 -18.71 -0.54 -12.63
C ARG A 369 -19.80 -1.59 -12.45
N ILE A 370 -20.60 -1.83 -13.48
CA ILE A 370 -21.69 -2.83 -13.45
C ILE A 370 -21.10 -4.22 -13.12
N ILE A 371 -20.04 -4.62 -13.78
CA ILE A 371 -19.47 -5.95 -13.57
C ILE A 371 -18.73 -6.05 -12.24
N GLU A 372 -17.88 -5.05 -11.88
CA GLU A 372 -17.04 -5.15 -10.69
C GLU A 372 -17.77 -4.78 -9.39
N GLU A 373 -18.59 -3.70 -9.39
CA GLU A 373 -19.23 -3.24 -8.15
C GLU A 373 -20.59 -3.93 -7.89
N TYR A 374 -21.37 -4.25 -8.95
CA TYR A 374 -22.70 -4.84 -8.77
C TYR A 374 -22.74 -6.36 -8.92
N HIS A 375 -21.97 -6.91 -9.86
CA HIS A 375 -21.94 -8.37 -10.11
C HIS A 375 -20.72 -9.06 -9.46
N HIS A 376 -19.87 -8.34 -8.75
CA HIS A 376 -18.65 -8.86 -8.09
C HIS A 376 -17.73 -9.64 -9.01
N GLY A 377 -17.80 -9.32 -10.32
CA GLY A 377 -17.01 -9.90 -11.39
C GLY A 377 -15.76 -9.09 -11.71
N ARG A 378 -15.19 -9.37 -12.88
CA ARG A 378 -14.05 -8.62 -13.47
C ARG A 378 -14.32 -8.38 -14.94
N ILE A 379 -13.92 -7.23 -15.48
CA ILE A 379 -13.92 -6.91 -16.89
C ILE A 379 -12.61 -6.25 -17.29
N TYR A 380 -12.00 -6.75 -18.36
CA TYR A 380 -10.73 -6.23 -18.85
C TYR A 380 -10.48 -6.59 -20.32
N VAL A 381 -9.48 -5.94 -20.93
CA VAL A 381 -8.97 -6.33 -22.25
C VAL A 381 -8.09 -7.56 -22.07
N PHE A 382 -8.56 -8.72 -22.48
CA PHE A 382 -7.82 -9.97 -22.40
C PHE A 382 -6.69 -10.03 -23.43
N GLN A 383 -7.02 -9.72 -24.68
CA GLN A 383 -6.09 -9.69 -25.78
C GLN A 383 -6.48 -8.60 -26.77
N SER A 384 -5.50 -7.89 -27.31
CA SER A 384 -5.72 -6.99 -28.43
C SER A 384 -4.44 -6.80 -29.23
N ILE A 385 -4.58 -6.82 -30.55
CA ILE A 385 -3.51 -6.57 -31.50
C ILE A 385 -3.97 -5.47 -32.43
N VAL A 386 -3.18 -4.39 -32.49
CA VAL A 386 -3.48 -3.24 -33.37
C VAL A 386 -3.61 -3.72 -34.84
N GLY A 387 -4.72 -3.39 -35.46
CA GLY A 387 -5.08 -3.81 -36.83
C GLY A 387 -5.68 -5.21 -36.95
N LYS A 388 -5.83 -5.99 -35.85
CA LYS A 388 -6.41 -7.35 -35.93
C LYS A 388 -7.66 -7.54 -35.10
N GLY A 389 -7.86 -6.72 -34.03
CA GLY A 389 -9.05 -6.82 -33.20
C GLY A 389 -8.77 -6.80 -31.70
N THR A 390 -9.83 -6.93 -30.91
CA THR A 390 -9.81 -6.92 -29.44
C THR A 390 -10.70 -8.00 -28.88
N THR A 391 -10.26 -8.64 -27.81
CA THR A 391 -11.08 -9.52 -26.96
C THR A 391 -11.24 -8.84 -25.59
N PHE A 392 -12.48 -8.49 -25.26
CA PHE A 392 -12.86 -8.10 -23.90
C PHE A 392 -13.30 -9.34 -23.14
N ARG A 393 -12.83 -9.51 -21.93
CA ARG A 393 -13.19 -10.64 -21.05
C ARG A 393 -13.98 -10.14 -19.85
N ILE A 394 -15.08 -10.83 -19.57
CA ILE A 394 -15.89 -10.70 -18.37
C ILE A 394 -15.77 -12.00 -17.59
N GLU A 395 -15.49 -11.92 -16.30
CA GLU A 395 -15.47 -13.04 -15.37
C GLU A 395 -16.52 -12.82 -14.30
N LEU A 396 -17.47 -13.73 -14.16
CA LEU A 396 -18.56 -13.67 -13.17
C LEU A 396 -18.44 -14.83 -12.18
N PRO A 397 -18.69 -14.63 -10.89
CA PRO A 397 -18.72 -15.73 -9.92
C PRO A 397 -19.94 -16.63 -10.18
N LEU A 398 -19.77 -17.96 -10.06
CA LEU A 398 -20.87 -18.93 -10.21
C LEU A 398 -21.81 -18.92 -9.01
N THR A 399 -21.31 -18.57 -7.84
CA THR A 399 -22.11 -18.47 -6.59
C THR A 399 -22.13 -17.04 -6.09
N PRO A 400 -23.25 -16.60 -5.47
CA PRO A 400 -23.27 -15.30 -4.80
C PRO A 400 -22.15 -15.25 -3.76
N ILE A 401 -21.31 -14.21 -3.80
CA ILE A 401 -20.36 -13.96 -2.71
C ILE A 401 -21.21 -13.52 -1.52
N GLY A 402 -21.36 -14.43 -0.52
CA GLY A 402 -22.07 -14.14 0.71
C GLY A 402 -21.46 -12.91 1.40
N HIS A 403 -22.32 -12.01 1.84
CA HIS A 403 -21.98 -10.87 2.70
C HIS A 403 -21.78 -11.33 4.14
#